data_7c018c5feee55fd31a0db678808019a3
#
_entry.id   7c018c5feee55fd31a0db678808019a3
#
_cell.length_a   1.000
_cell.length_b   1.000
_cell.length_c   1.000
_cell.angle_alpha   90.00
_cell.angle_beta   90.00
_cell.angle_gamma   90.00
#
_symmetry.space_group_name_H-M   'P 1'
#
loop_
_entity.id
_entity.type
_entity.pdbx_description
1 polymer ?
#
loop_
_entity_poly.entity_id
_entity_poly.type
_entity_poly.pdbx_seq_one_letter_code
_entity_poly.pdbx_strand_id
1 'polypeptide(L)'
;MERIIGVNPVTEALLNKEKNIEKLELYNGLKGETVQKLKELASKDKSVVLILDEIQDPRNFGAIIRSAEVFKVDLILIPERNSVRINETVVKTSTGAIEYVNISKVTNLSDTINKLKKLDYWVYGAAGEASINYNEEDYPNKIVLVLGNEGSGIRKKVREHCDKLIKIPMFGQINSLNVSVASGILLSRIVSELLTTKVESFIR
;
A
#
# COMPACT_ATOMS: atom_id res chain seq x y z
N MET A 1 -20.57 8.76 26.50
CA MET A 1 -20.50 7.82 25.35
C MET A 1 -19.04 7.51 25.12
N GLU A 2 -18.62 6.26 25.35
CA GLU A 2 -17.22 5.85 25.18
C GLU A 2 -16.99 5.56 23.69
N ARG A 3 -15.94 6.12 23.11
CA ARG A 3 -15.56 5.90 21.71
C ARG A 3 -14.42 4.90 21.67
N ILE A 4 -14.64 3.75 21.05
CA ILE A 4 -13.63 2.69 20.85
C ILE A 4 -13.13 2.81 19.42
N ILE A 5 -11.82 2.90 19.22
CA ILE A 5 -11.19 3.05 17.91
C ILE A 5 -10.18 1.92 17.72
N GLY A 6 -10.18 1.32 16.53
CA GLY A 6 -9.29 0.22 16.16
C GLY A 6 -10.03 -1.11 15.97
N VAL A 7 -9.48 -1.98 15.12
CA VAL A 7 -10.14 -3.24 14.76
C VAL A 7 -10.22 -4.19 15.96
N ASN A 8 -9.12 -4.40 16.70
CA ASN A 8 -9.10 -5.31 17.85
C ASN A 8 -10.00 -4.82 19.00
N PRO A 9 -9.89 -3.54 19.46
CA PRO A 9 -10.79 -3.05 20.51
C PRO A 9 -12.27 -3.08 20.11
N VAL A 10 -12.58 -2.80 18.84
CA VAL A 10 -13.95 -2.88 18.32
C VAL A 10 -14.40 -4.33 18.22
N THR A 11 -13.55 -5.26 17.78
CA THR A 11 -13.85 -6.69 17.73
C THR A 11 -14.08 -7.24 19.12
N GLU A 12 -13.25 -6.90 20.11
CA GLU A 12 -13.46 -7.28 21.51
C GLU A 12 -14.75 -6.72 22.07
N ALA A 13 -15.07 -5.46 21.77
CA ALA A 13 -16.32 -4.84 22.16
C ALA A 13 -17.55 -5.52 21.55
N LEU A 14 -17.46 -5.96 20.29
CA LEU A 14 -18.51 -6.71 19.59
C LEU A 14 -18.68 -8.13 20.14
N LEU A 15 -17.62 -8.76 20.61
CA LEU A 15 -17.66 -10.10 21.23
C LEU A 15 -18.16 -10.06 22.67
N ASN A 16 -18.06 -8.91 23.32
CA ASN A 16 -18.56 -8.72 24.69
C ASN A 16 -20.07 -8.45 24.69
N LYS A 17 -20.86 -9.48 24.99
CA LYS A 17 -22.32 -9.44 25.01
C LYS A 17 -22.92 -8.45 26.05
N GLU A 18 -22.11 -7.96 26.98
CA GLU A 18 -22.54 -6.99 28.00
C GLU A 18 -22.41 -5.53 27.53
N LYS A 19 -21.69 -5.28 26.44
CA LYS A 19 -21.55 -3.93 25.86
C LYS A 19 -22.69 -3.62 24.88
N ASN A 20 -23.46 -2.60 25.21
CA ASN A 20 -24.50 -2.08 24.31
C ASN A 20 -23.85 -1.18 23.26
N ILE A 21 -23.76 -1.66 22.01
CA ILE A 21 -23.15 -0.91 20.89
C ILE A 21 -24.25 -0.15 20.17
N GLU A 22 -24.32 1.16 20.39
CA GLU A 22 -25.34 2.02 19.79
C GLU A 22 -25.03 2.35 18.32
N LYS A 23 -23.74 2.44 17.95
CA LYS A 23 -23.32 2.80 16.61
C LYS A 23 -21.96 2.19 16.26
N LEU A 24 -21.88 1.54 15.12
CA LEU A 24 -20.64 1.09 14.52
C LEU A 24 -20.33 1.95 13.29
N GLU A 25 -19.34 2.84 13.41
CA GLU A 25 -18.81 3.59 12.26
C GLU A 25 -17.62 2.85 11.69
N LEU A 26 -17.82 2.21 10.54
CA LEU A 26 -16.72 1.71 9.74
C LEU A 26 -16.06 2.89 9.05
N TYR A 27 -14.77 3.08 9.34
CA TYR A 27 -13.98 4.14 8.76
C TYR A 27 -13.80 3.92 7.25
N ASN A 28 -14.69 4.50 6.46
CA ASN A 28 -14.47 4.69 5.04
C ASN A 28 -13.77 6.05 4.92
N GLY A 29 -12.45 6.04 4.66
CA GLY A 29 -11.65 7.25 4.53
C GLY A 29 -12.39 8.35 3.79
N LEU A 30 -12.91 9.32 4.53
CA LEU A 30 -13.61 10.46 3.97
C LEU A 30 -12.67 11.20 3.02
N LYS A 31 -13.18 11.73 1.89
CA LYS A 31 -12.36 12.45 0.88
C LYS A 31 -11.44 13.52 1.50
N GLY A 32 -11.89 14.19 2.56
CA GLY A 32 -11.10 15.17 3.30
C GLY A 32 -9.91 14.58 4.05
N GLU A 33 -10.00 13.37 4.53
CA GLU A 33 -8.99 12.72 5.34
C GLU A 33 -7.85 12.14 4.49
N THR A 34 -8.16 11.59 3.31
CA THR A 34 -7.11 11.21 2.34
C THR A 34 -6.30 12.44 1.94
N VAL A 35 -6.95 13.59 1.72
CA VAL A 35 -6.26 14.86 1.41
C VAL A 35 -5.38 15.30 2.59
N GLN A 36 -5.85 15.18 3.82
CA GLN A 36 -5.06 15.51 5.00
C GLN A 36 -3.83 14.61 5.13
N LYS A 37 -3.99 13.29 4.96
CA LYS A 37 -2.88 12.33 4.94
C LYS A 37 -1.86 12.64 3.84
N LEU A 38 -2.31 12.98 2.64
CA LEU A 38 -1.42 13.39 1.55
C LEU A 38 -0.64 14.68 1.88
N LYS A 39 -1.24 15.63 2.60
CA LYS A 39 -0.54 16.84 3.06
C LYS A 39 0.51 16.51 4.12
N GLU A 40 0.21 15.61 5.06
CA GLU A 40 1.18 15.14 6.06
C GLU A 40 2.37 14.42 5.40
N LEU A 41 2.09 13.61 4.38
CA LEU A 41 3.14 12.96 3.59
C LEU A 41 4.00 13.95 2.79
N ALA A 42 3.42 15.07 2.36
CA ALA A 42 4.16 16.11 1.63
C ALA A 42 5.31 16.70 2.45
N SER A 43 5.16 16.80 3.79
CA SER A 43 6.17 17.33 4.71
C SER A 43 7.29 16.34 5.06
N LYS A 44 7.18 15.07 4.65
CA LYS A 44 8.22 14.06 4.92
C LYS A 44 9.34 14.14 3.88
N ASP A 45 10.58 14.01 4.33
CA ASP A 45 11.74 13.91 3.45
C ASP A 45 11.81 12.58 2.71
N LYS A 46 11.37 11.50 3.37
CA LYS A 46 11.29 10.14 2.83
C LYS A 46 9.92 9.56 3.09
N SER A 47 9.33 8.97 2.06
CA SER A 47 7.99 8.39 2.18
C SER A 47 7.73 7.34 1.11
N VAL A 48 7.06 6.26 1.51
CA VAL A 48 6.60 5.19 0.63
C VAL A 48 5.09 5.09 0.68
N VAL A 49 4.46 5.24 -0.48
CA VAL A 49 3.02 5.02 -0.69
C VAL A 49 2.84 3.75 -1.53
N LEU A 50 1.93 2.89 -1.13
CA LEU A 50 1.58 1.69 -1.87
C LEU A 50 0.19 1.84 -2.50
N ILE A 51 0.07 1.65 -3.80
CA ILE A 51 -1.20 1.61 -4.52
C ILE A 51 -1.50 0.16 -4.90
N LEU A 52 -2.67 -0.32 -4.53
CA LEU A 52 -3.15 -1.66 -4.85
C LEU A 52 -4.31 -1.54 -5.84
N ASP A 53 -4.01 -1.78 -7.12
CA ASP A 53 -4.97 -1.63 -8.21
C ASP A 53 -5.78 -2.92 -8.42
N GLU A 54 -7.00 -2.92 -7.88
CA GLU A 54 -7.96 -4.02 -7.98
C GLU A 54 -7.49 -5.36 -7.39
N ILE A 55 -6.73 -5.34 -6.29
CA ILE A 55 -6.46 -6.54 -5.50
C ILE A 55 -7.78 -6.99 -4.85
N GLN A 56 -8.22 -8.23 -5.16
CA GLN A 56 -9.54 -8.74 -4.75
C GLN A 56 -9.45 -9.90 -3.75
N ASP A 57 -8.35 -10.65 -3.74
CA ASP A 57 -8.17 -11.75 -2.78
C ASP A 57 -7.85 -11.20 -1.39
N PRO A 58 -8.70 -11.51 -0.37
CA PRO A 58 -8.49 -11.03 0.99
C PRO A 58 -7.24 -11.60 1.65
N ARG A 59 -6.75 -12.77 1.24
CA ARG A 59 -5.52 -13.37 1.77
C ARG A 59 -4.30 -12.60 1.27
N ASN A 60 -4.26 -12.31 -0.05
CA ASN A 60 -3.20 -11.49 -0.63
C ASN A 60 -3.19 -10.09 -0.03
N PHE A 61 -4.36 -9.47 0.10
CA PHE A 61 -4.47 -8.14 0.70
C PHE A 61 -3.96 -8.12 2.15
N GLY A 62 -4.35 -9.10 2.98
CA GLY A 62 -3.87 -9.21 4.36
C GLY A 62 -2.35 -9.43 4.45
N ALA A 63 -1.78 -10.27 3.57
CA ALA A 63 -0.34 -10.51 3.51
C ALA A 63 0.42 -9.25 3.04
N ILE A 64 -0.13 -8.49 2.10
CA ILE A 64 0.43 -7.20 1.66
C ILE A 64 0.41 -6.18 2.80
N ILE A 65 -0.69 -6.07 3.55
CA ILE A 65 -0.78 -5.19 4.73
C ILE A 65 0.31 -5.52 5.74
N ARG A 66 0.54 -6.82 6.00
CA ARG A 66 1.61 -7.25 6.89
C ARG A 66 2.99 -6.82 6.40
N SER A 67 3.29 -6.99 5.12
CA SER A 67 4.54 -6.52 4.52
C SER A 67 4.66 -5.00 4.58
N ALA A 68 3.58 -4.28 4.32
CA ALA A 68 3.53 -2.82 4.37
C ALA A 68 3.82 -2.28 5.77
N GLU A 69 3.33 -2.93 6.82
CA GLU A 69 3.64 -2.59 8.20
C GLU A 69 5.12 -2.81 8.52
N VAL A 70 5.64 -4.00 8.22
CA VAL A 70 7.05 -4.37 8.47
C VAL A 70 8.02 -3.38 7.80
N PHE A 71 7.71 -2.95 6.59
CA PHE A 71 8.51 -1.99 5.82
C PHE A 71 8.10 -0.53 6.03
N LYS A 72 7.24 -0.23 7.02
CA LYS A 72 6.80 1.13 7.37
C LYS A 72 6.28 1.94 6.19
N VAL A 73 5.45 1.31 5.35
CA VAL A 73 4.70 2.02 4.31
C VAL A 73 3.80 3.07 4.96
N ASP A 74 3.90 4.31 4.53
CA ASP A 74 3.18 5.43 5.13
C ASP A 74 1.67 5.41 4.85
N LEU A 75 1.30 4.96 3.63
CA LEU A 75 -0.09 4.95 3.19
C LEU A 75 -0.31 3.87 2.14
N ILE A 76 -1.39 3.09 2.30
CA ILE A 76 -1.93 2.21 1.26
C ILE A 76 -3.15 2.87 0.63
N LEU A 77 -3.18 2.96 -0.69
CA LEU A 77 -4.30 3.47 -1.48
C LEU A 77 -4.95 2.33 -2.25
N ILE A 78 -6.26 2.21 -2.15
CA ILE A 78 -7.06 1.24 -2.89
C ILE A 78 -8.23 1.94 -3.59
N PRO A 79 -8.72 1.43 -4.73
CA PRO A 79 -9.91 2.00 -5.36
C PRO A 79 -11.16 1.71 -4.52
N GLU A 80 -12.15 2.62 -4.57
CA GLU A 80 -13.45 2.42 -3.90
C GLU A 80 -14.22 1.23 -4.49
N ARG A 81 -14.04 0.97 -5.78
CA ARG A 81 -14.69 -0.13 -6.52
C ARG A 81 -13.68 -1.20 -6.88
N ASN A 82 -14.14 -2.44 -7.00
CA ASN A 82 -13.33 -3.60 -7.40
C ASN A 82 -12.12 -3.86 -6.49
N SER A 83 -12.18 -3.46 -5.23
CA SER A 83 -11.17 -3.77 -4.22
C SER A 83 -11.75 -4.64 -3.12
N VAL A 84 -10.88 -5.39 -2.47
CA VAL A 84 -11.25 -6.22 -1.34
C VAL A 84 -11.86 -5.37 -0.21
N ARG A 85 -12.85 -5.91 0.47
CA ARG A 85 -13.36 -5.35 1.72
C ARG A 85 -12.56 -5.93 2.88
N ILE A 86 -12.30 -5.09 3.89
CA ILE A 86 -11.74 -5.57 5.15
C ILE A 86 -12.77 -6.49 5.80
N ASN A 87 -12.40 -7.76 5.95
CA ASN A 87 -13.19 -8.83 6.53
C ASN A 87 -12.33 -9.68 7.47
N GLU A 88 -12.90 -10.68 8.11
CA GLU A 88 -12.19 -11.57 9.04
C GLU A 88 -10.94 -12.21 8.42
N THR A 89 -10.98 -12.57 7.15
CA THR A 89 -9.82 -13.16 6.45
C THR A 89 -8.68 -12.17 6.37
N VAL A 90 -8.95 -10.90 6.02
CA VAL A 90 -7.94 -9.83 5.99
C VAL A 90 -7.35 -9.62 7.38
N VAL A 91 -8.20 -9.50 8.41
CA VAL A 91 -7.76 -9.33 9.80
C VAL A 91 -6.87 -10.49 10.24
N LYS A 92 -7.29 -11.73 9.97
CA LYS A 92 -6.52 -12.93 10.32
C LYS A 92 -5.19 -13.01 9.58
N THR A 93 -5.16 -12.75 8.27
CA THR A 93 -3.95 -12.87 7.46
C THR A 93 -2.97 -11.73 7.66
N SER A 94 -3.45 -10.54 8.03
CA SER A 94 -2.58 -9.41 8.40
C SER A 94 -1.93 -9.56 9.78
N THR A 95 -2.37 -10.52 10.60
CA THR A 95 -1.81 -10.81 11.94
C THR A 95 -1.68 -9.57 12.84
N GLY A 96 -2.70 -8.70 12.81
CA GLY A 96 -2.74 -7.45 13.59
C GLY A 96 -2.12 -6.24 12.88
N ALA A 97 -1.37 -6.41 11.80
CA ALA A 97 -0.72 -5.31 11.09
C ALA A 97 -1.71 -4.25 10.56
N ILE A 98 -2.96 -4.64 10.30
CA ILE A 98 -4.01 -3.73 9.82
C ILE A 98 -4.28 -2.54 10.75
N GLU A 99 -3.93 -2.65 12.02
CA GLU A 99 -4.15 -1.59 13.01
C GLU A 99 -3.08 -0.49 12.95
N TYR A 100 -1.94 -0.82 12.39
CA TYR A 100 -0.77 0.08 12.34
C TYR A 100 -0.58 0.72 10.97
N VAL A 101 -1.32 0.25 9.95
CA VAL A 101 -1.18 0.73 8.57
C VAL A 101 -2.31 1.68 8.20
N ASN A 102 -1.96 2.81 7.61
CA ASN A 102 -2.94 3.71 7.05
C ASN A 102 -3.45 3.19 5.71
N ILE A 103 -4.75 2.95 5.60
CA ILE A 103 -5.40 2.53 4.35
C ILE A 103 -6.46 3.55 3.99
N SER A 104 -6.44 4.06 2.76
CA SER A 104 -7.42 5.00 2.26
C SER A 104 -8.02 4.54 0.94
N LYS A 105 -9.33 4.70 0.81
CA LYS A 105 -10.06 4.46 -0.45
C LYS A 105 -10.10 5.72 -1.28
N VAL A 106 -9.87 5.58 -2.58
CA VAL A 106 -9.94 6.68 -3.54
C VAL A 106 -10.85 6.34 -4.71
N THR A 107 -11.58 7.32 -5.19
CA THR A 107 -12.51 7.13 -6.31
C THR A 107 -11.77 6.92 -7.63
N ASN A 108 -10.63 7.61 -7.80
CA ASN A 108 -9.82 7.57 -9.03
C ASN A 108 -8.33 7.52 -8.69
N LEU A 109 -7.69 6.37 -8.98
CA LEU A 109 -6.26 6.17 -8.76
C LEU A 109 -5.40 7.08 -9.64
N SER A 110 -5.75 7.27 -10.91
CA SER A 110 -4.98 8.13 -11.83
C SER A 110 -4.93 9.58 -11.35
N ASP A 111 -6.06 10.12 -10.88
CA ASP A 111 -6.12 11.48 -10.33
C ASP A 111 -5.31 11.58 -9.03
N THR A 112 -5.33 10.52 -8.21
CA THR A 112 -4.56 10.48 -6.97
C THR A 112 -3.06 10.39 -7.24
N ILE A 113 -2.65 9.61 -8.23
CA ILE A 113 -1.26 9.57 -8.70
C ILE A 113 -0.80 10.96 -9.15
N ASN A 114 -1.60 11.67 -9.94
CA ASN A 114 -1.26 13.02 -10.38
C ASN A 114 -1.10 14.01 -9.21
N LYS A 115 -1.87 13.84 -8.12
CA LYS A 115 -1.69 14.63 -6.90
C LYS A 115 -0.40 14.28 -6.17
N LEU A 116 -0.04 12.99 -6.09
CA LEU A 116 1.22 12.54 -5.49
C LEU A 116 2.42 13.04 -6.28
N LYS A 117 2.38 13.03 -7.62
CA LYS A 117 3.43 13.61 -8.46
C LYS A 117 3.67 15.11 -8.19
N LYS A 118 2.60 15.86 -7.92
CA LYS A 118 2.73 17.28 -7.51
C LYS A 118 3.35 17.49 -6.12
N LEU A 119 3.52 16.40 -5.36
CA LEU A 119 4.19 16.35 -4.06
C LEU A 119 5.58 15.68 -4.17
N ASP A 120 6.15 15.66 -5.39
CA ASP A 120 7.47 15.12 -5.72
C ASP A 120 7.62 13.60 -5.57
N TYR A 121 6.51 12.85 -5.65
CA TYR A 121 6.56 11.38 -5.67
C TYR A 121 6.86 10.86 -7.06
N TRP A 122 7.79 9.91 -7.14
CA TRP A 122 8.03 9.09 -8.31
C TRP A 122 7.19 7.82 -8.24
N VAL A 123 6.56 7.46 -9.35
CA VAL A 123 5.56 6.38 -9.41
C VAL A 123 6.11 5.20 -10.19
N TYR A 124 6.29 4.08 -9.51
CA TYR A 124 6.80 2.82 -10.04
C TYR A 124 5.69 1.79 -10.14
N GLY A 125 5.41 1.31 -11.34
CA GLY A 125 4.46 0.22 -11.56
C GLY A 125 5.17 -1.12 -11.67
N ALA A 126 4.73 -2.13 -10.90
CA ALA A 126 5.24 -3.49 -11.01
C ALA A 126 4.57 -4.21 -12.19
N ALA A 127 5.34 -4.58 -13.20
CA ALA A 127 4.86 -5.23 -14.41
C ALA A 127 5.90 -6.23 -14.94
N GLY A 128 5.50 -7.48 -15.19
CA GLY A 128 6.42 -8.54 -15.63
C GLY A 128 7.12 -8.26 -16.96
N GLU A 129 6.48 -7.48 -17.84
CA GLU A 129 7.01 -7.08 -19.17
C GLU A 129 7.86 -5.80 -19.14
N ALA A 130 8.11 -5.23 -17.97
CA ALA A 130 8.95 -4.03 -17.84
C ALA A 130 10.39 -4.31 -18.31
N SER A 131 11.08 -3.28 -18.79
CA SER A 131 12.49 -3.37 -19.20
C SER A 131 13.44 -3.25 -18.00
N ILE A 132 13.07 -2.51 -16.96
CA ILE A 132 13.91 -2.18 -15.81
C ILE A 132 13.78 -3.26 -14.74
N ASN A 133 14.88 -3.85 -14.30
CA ASN A 133 14.90 -4.73 -13.15
C ASN A 133 14.81 -3.91 -11.85
N TYR A 134 14.01 -4.35 -10.90
CA TYR A 134 13.76 -3.66 -9.63
C TYR A 134 15.03 -3.39 -8.80
N ASN A 135 16.05 -4.21 -8.96
CA ASN A 135 17.31 -4.12 -8.22
C ASN A 135 18.38 -3.26 -8.91
N GLU A 136 18.13 -2.82 -10.14
CA GLU A 136 19.00 -1.94 -10.94
C GLU A 136 18.56 -0.48 -10.90
N GLU A 137 17.41 -0.19 -10.31
CA GLU A 137 16.86 1.15 -10.20
C GLU A 137 17.34 1.84 -8.91
N ASP A 138 17.70 3.11 -9.04
CA ASP A 138 17.98 4.02 -7.92
C ASP A 138 16.68 4.71 -7.49
N TYR A 139 16.22 4.39 -6.30
CA TYR A 139 14.93 4.86 -5.81
C TYR A 139 15.03 6.22 -5.11
N PRO A 140 14.23 7.22 -5.52
CA PRO A 140 14.22 8.53 -4.85
C PRO A 140 13.56 8.44 -3.46
N ASN A 141 13.69 9.52 -2.70
CA ASN A 141 13.18 9.56 -1.32
C ASN A 141 11.65 9.46 -1.20
N LYS A 142 10.90 9.87 -2.21
CA LYS A 142 9.43 9.82 -2.22
C LYS A 142 8.95 8.91 -3.34
N ILE A 143 8.35 7.79 -2.97
CA ILE A 143 8.01 6.71 -3.88
C ILE A 143 6.54 6.31 -3.75
N VAL A 144 5.92 6.08 -4.89
CA VAL A 144 4.69 5.33 -5.01
C VAL A 144 5.00 4.00 -5.70
N LEU A 145 4.74 2.88 -5.04
CA LEU A 145 4.76 1.56 -5.65
C LEU A 145 3.32 1.17 -6.04
N VAL A 146 3.10 0.83 -7.29
CA VAL A 146 1.80 0.37 -7.80
C VAL A 146 1.87 -1.12 -8.09
N LEU A 147 0.97 -1.88 -7.45
CA LEU A 147 0.77 -3.30 -7.68
C LEU A 147 -0.61 -3.53 -8.28
N GLY A 148 -0.68 -4.35 -9.30
CA GLY A 148 -1.93 -4.70 -9.98
C GLY A 148 -2.49 -6.04 -9.54
N ASN A 149 -3.65 -6.37 -10.07
CA ASN A 149 -4.33 -7.64 -9.91
C ASN A 149 -3.48 -8.81 -10.44
N GLU A 150 -3.61 -9.99 -9.84
CA GLU A 150 -2.83 -11.19 -10.16
C GLU A 150 -3.00 -11.66 -11.61
N GLY A 151 -4.18 -11.48 -12.18
CA GLY A 151 -4.50 -11.92 -13.54
C GLY A 151 -4.24 -10.87 -14.60
N SER A 152 -4.72 -9.64 -14.37
CA SER A 152 -4.70 -8.55 -15.37
C SER A 152 -3.57 -7.53 -15.17
N GLY A 153 -2.83 -7.62 -14.06
CA GLY A 153 -1.81 -6.62 -13.73
C GLY A 153 -2.40 -5.25 -13.41
N ILE A 154 -1.63 -4.22 -13.63
CA ILE A 154 -2.04 -2.81 -13.45
C ILE A 154 -2.93 -2.40 -14.61
N ARG A 155 -4.11 -1.84 -14.32
CA ARG A 155 -5.01 -1.32 -15.36
C ARG A 155 -4.31 -0.28 -16.24
N LYS A 156 -4.60 -0.32 -17.55
CA LYS A 156 -3.98 0.54 -18.56
C LYS A 156 -3.92 2.02 -18.14
N LYS A 157 -5.05 2.59 -17.70
CA LYS A 157 -5.10 3.99 -17.26
C LYS A 157 -4.23 4.31 -16.06
N VAL A 158 -4.09 3.39 -15.10
CA VAL A 158 -3.22 3.57 -13.93
C VAL A 158 -1.76 3.46 -14.35
N ARG A 159 -1.45 2.47 -15.19
CA ARG A 159 -0.13 2.21 -15.74
C ARG A 159 0.42 3.40 -16.54
N GLU A 160 -0.40 4.06 -17.34
CA GLU A 160 -0.03 5.25 -18.12
C GLU A 160 0.38 6.45 -17.24
N HIS A 161 0.03 6.43 -15.95
CA HIS A 161 0.44 7.45 -14.97
C HIS A 161 1.69 7.06 -14.18
N CYS A 162 2.20 5.84 -14.33
CA CYS A 162 3.49 5.47 -13.74
C CYS A 162 4.64 6.15 -14.47
N ASP A 163 5.65 6.62 -13.72
CA ASP A 163 6.85 7.22 -14.32
C ASP A 163 7.77 6.16 -14.89
N LYS A 164 7.86 5.02 -14.18
CA LYS A 164 8.63 3.85 -14.60
C LYS A 164 7.86 2.56 -14.33
N LEU A 165 8.15 1.55 -15.14
CA LEU A 165 7.72 0.19 -14.89
C LEU A 165 8.94 -0.64 -14.50
N ILE A 166 8.80 -1.43 -13.44
CA ILE A 166 9.86 -2.29 -12.89
C ILE A 166 9.38 -3.73 -12.85
N LYS A 167 10.31 -4.67 -12.98
CA LYS A 167 10.04 -6.10 -12.86
C LYS A 167 10.96 -6.79 -11.87
N ILE A 168 10.46 -7.88 -11.31
CA ILE A 168 11.27 -8.89 -10.65
C ILE A 168 11.66 -9.90 -11.72
N PRO A 169 12.97 -10.12 -12.01
CA PRO A 169 13.39 -11.08 -13.02
C PRO A 169 13.00 -12.49 -12.63
N MET A 170 12.42 -13.23 -13.58
CA MET A 170 12.03 -14.63 -13.41
C MET A 170 13.01 -15.52 -14.17
N PHE A 171 13.57 -16.51 -13.50
CA PHE A 171 14.56 -17.44 -14.09
C PHE A 171 14.00 -18.86 -14.27
N GLY A 172 12.77 -19.11 -13.85
CA GLY A 172 12.09 -20.39 -13.95
C GLY A 172 11.14 -20.49 -15.15
N GLN A 173 10.35 -21.55 -15.19
CA GLN A 173 9.32 -21.77 -16.21
C GLN A 173 8.05 -20.94 -15.95
N ILE A 174 7.83 -20.53 -14.71
CA ILE A 174 6.67 -19.72 -14.31
C ILE A 174 7.06 -18.25 -14.45
N ASN A 175 6.18 -17.46 -15.08
CA ASN A 175 6.43 -16.09 -15.49
C ASN A 175 5.84 -15.03 -14.56
N SER A 176 5.29 -15.45 -13.41
CA SER A 176 4.70 -14.52 -12.43
C SER A 176 4.89 -15.01 -10.99
N LEU A 177 4.91 -14.08 -10.05
CA LEU A 177 4.84 -14.33 -8.61
C LEU A 177 3.45 -13.97 -8.08
N ASN A 178 3.08 -14.61 -6.99
CA ASN A 178 1.95 -14.11 -6.19
C ASN A 178 2.19 -12.65 -5.80
N VAL A 179 1.15 -11.81 -5.89
CA VAL A 179 1.26 -10.37 -5.69
C VAL A 179 1.74 -9.99 -4.28
N SER A 180 1.39 -10.76 -3.25
CA SER A 180 1.87 -10.51 -1.89
C SER A 180 3.35 -10.81 -1.72
N VAL A 181 3.86 -11.83 -2.42
CA VAL A 181 5.29 -12.15 -2.48
C VAL A 181 6.04 -11.05 -3.23
N ALA A 182 5.55 -10.65 -4.40
CA ALA A 182 6.13 -9.55 -5.18
C ALA A 182 6.16 -8.23 -4.36
N SER A 183 5.08 -7.95 -3.63
CA SER A 183 5.02 -6.79 -2.71
C SER A 183 6.15 -6.82 -1.69
N GLY A 184 6.37 -7.94 -1.02
CA GLY A 184 7.44 -8.08 -0.01
C GLY A 184 8.84 -7.86 -0.59
N ILE A 185 9.12 -8.43 -1.76
CA ILE A 185 10.41 -8.29 -2.45
C ILE A 185 10.67 -6.82 -2.84
N LEU A 186 9.69 -6.18 -3.49
CA LEU A 186 9.82 -4.80 -3.95
C LEU A 186 9.93 -3.81 -2.79
N LEU A 187 9.09 -3.94 -1.77
CA LEU A 187 9.14 -3.08 -0.58
C LEU A 187 10.45 -3.24 0.17
N SER A 188 10.96 -4.47 0.32
CA SER A 188 12.25 -4.73 0.96
C SER A 188 13.38 -3.96 0.27
N ARG A 189 13.47 -4.04 -1.06
CA ARG A 189 14.51 -3.34 -1.84
C ARG A 189 14.38 -1.83 -1.73
N ILE A 190 13.17 -1.29 -1.97
CA ILE A 190 12.89 0.15 -1.92
C ILE A 190 13.25 0.73 -0.56
N VAL A 191 12.75 0.13 0.52
CA VAL A 191 12.95 0.64 1.87
C VAL A 191 14.40 0.50 2.34
N SER A 192 15.07 -0.60 1.99
CA SER A 192 16.49 -0.78 2.30
C SER A 192 17.33 0.33 1.70
N GLU A 193 17.07 0.72 0.44
CA GLU A 193 17.80 1.81 -0.20
C GLU A 193 17.53 3.16 0.45
N LEU A 194 16.27 3.45 0.77
CA LEU A 194 15.90 4.67 1.49
C LEU A 194 16.59 4.78 2.85
N LEU A 195 16.86 3.65 3.53
CA LEU A 195 17.56 3.64 4.81
C LEU A 195 19.07 3.77 4.64
N THR A 196 19.67 3.12 3.63
CA THR A 196 21.12 3.10 3.39
C THR A 196 21.65 4.50 3.03
N THR A 197 20.91 5.28 2.26
CA THR A 197 21.28 6.67 1.92
C THR A 197 21.46 7.58 3.16
N LYS A 198 21.05 7.14 4.37
CA LYS A 198 21.30 7.85 5.62
C LYS A 198 22.72 7.65 6.17
N VAL A 199 23.36 6.54 5.87
CA VAL A 199 24.68 6.20 6.47
C VAL A 199 25.81 6.94 5.76
N GLU A 200 25.72 7.15 4.47
CA GLU A 200 26.76 7.86 3.69
C GLU A 200 26.82 9.37 3.97
N SER A 201 25.72 9.98 4.42
CA SER A 201 25.70 11.41 4.77
C SER A 201 26.34 11.73 6.14
N PHE A 202 26.66 10.73 6.96
CA PHE A 202 27.31 10.88 8.27
C PHE A 202 28.83 10.63 8.23
N ILE A 203 29.39 10.23 7.07
CA ILE A 203 30.82 9.88 6.92
C ILE A 203 31.59 10.92 6.08
N ARG A 204 30.99 12.06 5.79
CA ARG A 204 31.68 13.17 5.13
C ARG A 204 31.80 14.36 6.02
#